data_a73a794213e3401a05c48e011d9c3219
#
_entry.id   a73a794213e3401a05c48e011d9c3219
#
_cell.length_a   1.000
_cell.length_b   1.000
_cell.length_c   1.000
_cell.angle_alpha   90.00
_cell.angle_beta   90.00
_cell.angle_gamma   90.00
#
_symmetry.space_group_name_H-M   'P 1'
#
loop_
_entity.id
_entity.type
_entity.pdbx_description
1 polymer ?
#
loop_
_entity_poly.entity_id
_entity_poly.type
_entity_poly.pdbx_seq_one_letter_code
_entity_poly.pdbx_strand_id
1 'polypeptide(L)'
;MLFRMFFIAFKEGENLEIQKVDVEKLNPAKYNPRKDLKPGDPEYEKLKRSIETFGYVEPVIWNKKTGNIVGGHQRFKVLKHEGAKEIECVVVDISLDEEKALNVALNKVSGEWDMPKLADILEELDKSMFDISLTGFDVAEIEDLFSKVHDKEIRDDDFDADKALEEIKEPVTKLGDVWLLGKHRLICGDSTKPSDVEKLMDGKKANLCVTDPPYNVNYSAGKENERVIKNDSMDDKSFHEFLLAAFKNIYTVLDDGAGAYIFHADTEGLNFRKAFKEAGFHLSSVCVWVKQSLVLGRSDYQFQHEPVLYGWKPTGRHRWYSDRKQTTVWNFDRPTKSPDHPTMKPVPLMAYPIQNSSMTNCIVFEPFGGSGSTLIACEQTGRICYAVELDEKYCDVIVKRYIETAGDEGVFLIRDGEKIPYKDVLKVE
;
A
#
# COMPACT_ATOMS: atom_id res chain seq x y z
N MET A 1 21.06 -15.40 17.06
CA MET A 1 20.73 -14.53 15.94
C MET A 1 21.16 -13.09 16.16
N LEU A 2 21.00 -12.53 17.36
CA LEU A 2 21.49 -11.19 17.72
C LEU A 2 23.01 -10.97 17.51
N PHE A 3 23.84 -12.00 17.73
CA PHE A 3 25.30 -11.95 17.53
C PHE A 3 25.70 -11.73 16.05
N ARG A 4 24.84 -12.09 15.09
CA ARG A 4 25.09 -11.86 13.64
C ARG A 4 24.73 -10.45 13.19
N MET A 5 23.80 -9.75 13.87
CA MET A 5 23.43 -8.36 13.53
C MET A 5 24.48 -7.34 14.00
N PHE A 6 25.22 -7.62 15.08
CA PHE A 6 26.40 -6.83 15.47
C PHE A 6 27.52 -6.92 14.44
N PHE A 7 27.56 -8.02 13.63
CA PHE A 7 28.58 -8.23 12.60
C PHE A 7 28.32 -7.52 11.26
N ILE A 8 27.12 -7.01 11.00
CA ILE A 8 26.81 -6.31 9.72
C ILE A 8 27.39 -4.89 9.71
N ALA A 9 27.59 -4.26 10.85
CA ALA A 9 28.26 -2.96 10.96
C ALA A 9 29.80 -3.05 10.89
N PHE A 10 30.36 -4.25 11.03
CA PHE A 10 31.82 -4.49 10.97
C PHE A 10 32.13 -5.40 9.78
N LYS A 11 32.74 -4.85 8.73
CA LYS A 11 33.47 -5.65 7.74
C LYS A 11 34.50 -6.48 8.48
N GLU A 12 34.69 -7.75 8.08
CA GLU A 12 35.66 -8.65 8.73
C GLU A 12 37.01 -7.93 8.93
N GLY A 13 37.42 -7.75 10.20
CA GLY A 13 38.69 -7.17 10.58
C GLY A 13 38.66 -5.77 11.22
N GLU A 14 37.51 -5.10 11.32
CA GLU A 14 37.42 -3.81 12.02
C GLU A 14 37.15 -4.01 13.53
N ASN A 15 38.01 -3.46 14.37
CA ASN A 15 37.82 -3.43 15.82
C ASN A 15 36.74 -2.41 16.20
N LEU A 16 35.95 -2.70 17.23
CA LEU A 16 35.03 -1.76 17.86
C LEU A 16 35.80 -0.46 18.24
N GLU A 17 35.44 0.66 17.62
CA GLU A 17 36.02 1.93 17.95
C GLU A 17 35.27 2.52 19.15
N ILE A 18 35.96 2.60 20.31
CA ILE A 18 35.43 3.25 21.52
C ILE A 18 36.19 4.56 21.68
N GLN A 19 35.44 5.66 21.76
CA GLN A 19 35.97 7.00 21.97
C GLN A 19 35.29 7.71 23.14
N LYS A 20 36.04 8.56 23.85
CA LYS A 20 35.46 9.57 24.76
C LYS A 20 34.93 10.72 23.93
N VAL A 21 33.65 10.98 24.02
CA VAL A 21 32.95 12.02 23.27
C VAL A 21 32.38 13.04 24.28
N ASP A 22 32.62 14.31 23.99
CA ASP A 22 32.03 15.41 24.78
C ASP A 22 30.50 15.32 24.76
N VAL A 23 29.88 15.43 25.91
CA VAL A 23 28.42 15.35 26.10
C VAL A 23 27.67 16.37 25.24
N GLU A 24 28.25 17.53 24.94
CA GLU A 24 27.61 18.54 24.10
C GLU A 24 27.61 18.17 22.59
N LYS A 25 28.41 17.19 22.16
CA LYS A 25 28.40 16.64 20.79
C LYS A 25 27.41 15.49 20.60
N LEU A 26 26.88 14.95 21.68
CA LEU A 26 25.97 13.82 21.68
C LEU A 26 24.51 14.30 21.56
N ASN A 27 23.90 14.16 20.38
CA ASN A 27 22.54 14.58 20.13
C ASN A 27 21.56 13.41 20.32
N PRO A 28 20.63 13.45 21.27
CA PRO A 28 19.54 12.48 21.32
C PRO A 28 18.75 12.51 20.02
N ALA A 29 18.62 11.38 19.34
CA ALA A 29 17.89 11.28 18.08
C ALA A 29 16.40 11.61 18.31
N LYS A 30 15.89 12.63 17.59
CA LYS A 30 14.48 13.08 17.71
C LYS A 30 13.48 12.02 17.32
N TYR A 31 13.86 11.14 16.40
CA TYR A 31 13.05 10.02 15.92
C TYR A 31 13.06 8.82 16.86
N ASN A 32 13.89 8.77 17.92
CA ASN A 32 13.96 7.61 18.81
C ASN A 32 12.57 7.18 19.31
N PRO A 33 12.12 5.93 19.00
CA PRO A 33 10.75 5.48 19.25
C PRO A 33 10.51 5.00 20.68
N ARG A 34 11.48 5.21 21.59
CA ARG A 34 11.35 4.85 23.00
C ARG A 34 10.65 5.94 23.80
N LYS A 35 9.82 5.51 24.74
CA LYS A 35 9.29 6.42 25.75
C LYS A 35 10.43 7.10 26.51
N ASP A 36 10.27 8.37 26.70
CA ASP A 36 11.28 9.21 27.34
C ASP A 36 11.16 9.14 28.86
N LEU A 37 12.17 8.57 29.53
CA LEU A 37 12.21 8.47 30.98
C LEU A 37 12.63 9.81 31.62
N LYS A 38 12.03 10.13 32.73
CA LYS A 38 12.33 11.34 33.53
C LYS A 38 12.83 10.95 34.91
N PRO A 39 13.65 11.80 35.56
CA PRO A 39 13.98 11.64 36.98
C PRO A 39 12.72 11.47 37.83
N GLY A 40 12.70 10.42 38.67
CA GLY A 40 11.56 10.02 39.48
C GLY A 40 10.70 8.89 38.85
N ASP A 41 10.86 8.58 37.56
CA ASP A 41 10.21 7.41 36.98
C ASP A 41 10.87 6.12 37.53
N PRO A 42 10.09 5.07 37.83
CA PRO A 42 10.66 3.83 38.42
C PRO A 42 11.78 3.21 37.57
N GLU A 43 11.64 3.22 36.26
CA GLU A 43 12.64 2.70 35.31
C GLU A 43 13.90 3.57 35.26
N TYR A 44 13.74 4.91 35.37
CA TYR A 44 14.87 5.83 35.45
C TYR A 44 15.69 5.56 36.69
N GLU A 45 15.04 5.47 37.87
CA GLU A 45 15.71 5.22 39.14
C GLU A 45 16.38 3.86 39.23
N LYS A 46 15.78 2.81 38.59
CA LYS A 46 16.42 1.49 38.47
C LYS A 46 17.69 1.57 37.61
N LEU A 47 17.63 2.25 36.45
CA LEU A 47 18.77 2.43 35.56
C LEU A 47 19.90 3.25 36.27
N LYS A 48 19.56 4.31 36.94
CA LYS A 48 20.49 5.14 37.72
C LYS A 48 21.21 4.26 38.77
N ARG A 49 20.48 3.54 39.61
CA ARG A 49 21.04 2.64 40.62
C ARG A 49 21.94 1.56 40.00
N SER A 50 21.56 1.04 38.85
CA SER A 50 22.37 0.04 38.14
C SER A 50 23.73 0.62 37.71
N ILE A 51 23.74 1.85 37.17
CA ILE A 51 24.96 2.54 36.76
C ILE A 51 25.83 2.88 38.00
N GLU A 52 25.22 3.31 39.08
CA GLU A 52 25.91 3.60 40.34
C GLU A 52 26.56 2.32 40.96
N THR A 53 25.86 1.18 40.86
CA THR A 53 26.32 -0.09 41.49
C THR A 53 27.35 -0.80 40.67
N PHE A 54 27.13 -0.92 39.33
CA PHE A 54 27.93 -1.76 38.47
C PHE A 54 28.83 -0.99 37.50
N GLY A 55 28.73 0.36 37.50
CA GLY A 55 29.42 1.22 36.56
C GLY A 55 28.76 1.30 35.19
N TYR A 56 29.43 2.02 34.30
CA TYR A 56 28.99 2.22 32.91
C TYR A 56 29.45 1.05 32.02
N VAL A 57 28.78 -0.11 32.15
CA VAL A 57 29.17 -1.37 31.49
C VAL A 57 28.67 -1.53 30.06
N GLU A 58 27.68 -0.75 29.65
CA GLU A 58 27.07 -0.82 28.32
C GLU A 58 27.14 0.56 27.64
N PRO A 59 28.11 0.78 26.70
CA PRO A 59 28.37 2.09 26.14
C PRO A 59 27.21 2.64 25.28
N VAL A 60 27.10 3.96 25.24
CA VAL A 60 26.28 4.69 24.27
C VAL A 60 26.82 4.45 22.87
N ILE A 61 25.96 4.24 21.89
CA ILE A 61 26.34 4.13 20.48
C ILE A 61 26.07 5.48 19.82
N TRP A 62 27.11 6.05 19.19
CA TRP A 62 27.10 7.36 18.58
C TRP A 62 27.52 7.31 17.12
N ASN A 63 26.71 7.93 16.25
CA ASN A 63 27.05 8.06 14.84
C ASN A 63 27.82 9.36 14.58
N LYS A 64 29.11 9.25 14.28
CA LYS A 64 29.97 10.43 14.04
C LYS A 64 29.55 11.25 12.80
N LYS A 65 28.84 10.63 11.85
CA LYS A 65 28.39 11.26 10.61
C LYS A 65 27.22 12.21 10.83
N THR A 66 26.29 11.83 11.70
CA THR A 66 25.09 12.62 11.99
C THR A 66 25.17 13.38 13.31
N GLY A 67 26.07 12.98 14.21
CA GLY A 67 26.14 13.47 15.57
C GLY A 67 25.09 12.88 16.52
N ASN A 68 24.28 11.94 16.04
CA ASN A 68 23.17 11.40 16.83
C ASN A 68 23.58 10.21 17.70
N ILE A 69 22.90 10.07 18.82
CA ILE A 69 22.91 8.83 19.62
C ILE A 69 22.00 7.83 18.94
N VAL A 70 22.55 6.65 18.63
CA VAL A 70 21.83 5.52 18.02
C VAL A 70 21.26 4.57 19.06
N GLY A 71 22.01 4.34 20.14
CA GLY A 71 21.60 3.48 21.24
C GLY A 71 22.06 4.01 22.60
N GLY A 72 21.35 3.67 23.68
CA GLY A 72 21.71 4.10 25.03
C GLY A 72 21.19 5.49 25.43
N HIS A 73 20.13 6.02 24.80
CA HIS A 73 19.55 7.34 25.11
C HIS A 73 19.25 7.57 26.59
N GLN A 74 18.70 6.57 27.27
CA GLN A 74 18.35 6.72 28.69
C GLN A 74 19.60 6.74 29.57
N ARG A 75 20.63 5.94 29.24
CA ARG A 75 21.94 5.98 29.93
C ARG A 75 22.63 7.32 29.76
N PHE A 76 22.62 7.85 28.53
CA PHE A 76 23.11 9.20 28.26
C PHE A 76 22.46 10.25 29.16
N LYS A 77 21.13 10.19 29.31
CA LYS A 77 20.39 11.15 30.20
C LYS A 77 20.80 11.04 31.64
N VAL A 78 20.91 9.82 32.17
CA VAL A 78 21.37 9.59 33.54
C VAL A 78 22.77 10.19 33.72
N LEU A 79 23.72 9.85 32.84
CA LEU A 79 25.09 10.33 32.90
C LEU A 79 25.19 11.86 32.80
N LYS A 80 24.44 12.46 31.86
CA LYS A 80 24.38 13.93 31.69
C LYS A 80 23.80 14.61 32.93
N HIS A 81 22.77 14.04 33.52
CA HIS A 81 22.16 14.56 34.76
C HIS A 81 23.12 14.43 35.95
N GLU A 82 23.93 13.39 36.01
CA GLU A 82 24.97 13.23 37.04
C GLU A 82 26.25 14.06 36.74
N GLY A 83 26.23 14.94 35.73
CA GLY A 83 27.28 15.92 35.45
C GLY A 83 28.48 15.39 34.69
N ALA A 84 28.34 14.27 33.96
CA ALA A 84 29.38 13.79 33.05
C ALA A 84 29.69 14.84 31.96
N LYS A 85 30.96 15.13 31.75
CA LYS A 85 31.43 16.03 30.68
C LYS A 85 31.78 15.27 29.40
N GLU A 86 32.28 14.06 29.55
CA GLU A 86 32.60 13.16 28.44
C GLU A 86 32.02 11.78 28.75
N ILE A 87 31.64 11.06 27.71
CA ILE A 87 31.09 9.69 27.79
C ILE A 87 31.83 8.80 26.80
N GLU A 88 32.22 7.59 27.23
CA GLU A 88 32.75 6.57 26.34
C GLU A 88 31.63 6.04 25.43
N CYS A 89 31.81 6.17 24.12
CA CYS A 89 30.84 5.77 23.12
C CYS A 89 31.43 4.77 22.16
N VAL A 90 30.65 3.79 21.75
CA VAL A 90 30.91 3.03 20.53
C VAL A 90 30.61 3.94 19.34
N VAL A 91 31.60 4.15 18.48
CA VAL A 91 31.47 5.04 17.32
C VAL A 91 31.10 4.24 16.08
N VAL A 92 30.05 4.70 15.36
CA VAL A 92 29.65 4.17 14.07
C VAL A 92 29.71 5.29 13.02
N ASP A 93 29.92 4.92 11.74
CA ASP A 93 29.96 5.85 10.60
C ASP A 93 28.99 5.32 9.53
N ILE A 94 27.71 5.56 9.72
CA ILE A 94 26.63 4.99 8.90
C ILE A 94 25.71 6.09 8.37
N SER A 95 24.95 5.77 7.31
CA SER A 95 23.92 6.66 6.76
C SER A 95 22.77 6.86 7.76
N LEU A 96 21.93 7.86 7.52
CA LEU A 96 20.78 8.14 8.38
C LEU A 96 19.77 7.00 8.38
N ASP A 97 19.56 6.32 7.25
CA ASP A 97 18.63 5.19 7.15
C ASP A 97 19.17 3.96 7.90
N GLU A 98 20.47 3.66 7.74
CA GLU A 98 21.14 2.63 8.54
C GLU A 98 21.10 2.94 10.04
N GLU A 99 21.27 4.23 10.42
CA GLU A 99 21.17 4.69 11.81
C GLU A 99 19.78 4.43 12.39
N LYS A 100 18.71 4.77 11.65
CA LYS A 100 17.32 4.52 12.06
C LYS A 100 17.05 3.02 12.21
N ALA A 101 17.47 2.22 11.23
CA ALA A 101 17.31 0.78 11.27
C ALA A 101 18.04 0.15 12.46
N LEU A 102 19.29 0.57 12.71
CA LEU A 102 20.07 0.11 13.87
C LEU A 102 19.42 0.54 15.19
N ASN A 103 18.92 1.77 15.28
CA ASN A 103 18.20 2.24 16.47
C ASN A 103 16.98 1.36 16.78
N VAL A 104 16.16 1.03 15.78
CA VAL A 104 15.00 0.15 15.93
C VAL A 104 15.44 -1.25 16.33
N ALA A 105 16.43 -1.83 15.64
CA ALA A 105 16.95 -3.16 15.93
C ALA A 105 17.47 -3.31 17.36
N LEU A 106 18.25 -2.34 17.84
CA LEU A 106 18.77 -2.33 19.23
C LEU A 106 17.65 -2.22 20.28
N ASN A 107 16.56 -1.59 19.91
CA ASN A 107 15.43 -1.36 20.78
C ASN A 107 14.38 -2.48 20.75
N LYS A 108 14.41 -3.40 19.79
CA LYS A 108 13.42 -4.47 19.66
C LYS A 108 13.38 -5.42 20.88
N VAL A 109 14.47 -5.57 21.58
CA VAL A 109 14.62 -6.61 22.62
C VAL A 109 14.10 -6.21 24.00
N SER A 110 13.90 -4.90 24.28
CA SER A 110 13.50 -4.46 25.65
C SER A 110 12.86 -3.08 25.67
N GLY A 111 11.81 -2.91 26.51
CA GLY A 111 11.16 -1.65 26.83
C GLY A 111 9.85 -1.39 26.07
N GLU A 112 9.15 -0.32 26.44
CA GLU A 112 7.91 0.09 25.79
C GLU A 112 8.17 1.01 24.60
N TRP A 113 7.36 0.85 23.53
CA TRP A 113 7.42 1.62 22.30
C TRP A 113 6.46 2.82 22.35
N ASP A 114 6.89 3.93 21.76
CA ASP A 114 6.01 4.95 21.22
C ASP A 114 5.56 4.46 19.83
N MET A 115 4.43 3.78 19.77
CA MET A 115 3.96 3.08 18.57
C MET A 115 3.82 3.99 17.33
N PRO A 116 3.27 5.23 17.46
CA PRO A 116 3.25 6.17 16.34
C PRO A 116 4.64 6.48 15.78
N LYS A 117 5.61 6.82 16.64
CA LYS A 117 6.98 7.12 16.18
C LYS A 117 7.68 5.92 15.56
N LEU A 118 7.43 4.71 16.05
CA LEU A 118 7.96 3.49 15.46
C LEU A 118 7.39 3.29 14.06
N ALA A 119 6.07 3.48 13.88
CA ALA A 119 5.43 3.40 12.58
C ALA A 119 6.02 4.43 11.60
N ASP A 120 6.17 5.69 12.02
CA ASP A 120 6.77 6.75 11.20
C ASP A 120 8.16 6.38 10.68
N ILE A 121 9.01 5.80 11.55
CA ILE A 121 10.38 5.39 11.16
C ILE A 121 10.35 4.25 10.16
N LEU A 122 9.52 3.23 10.40
CA LEU A 122 9.40 2.08 9.51
C LEU A 122 8.83 2.48 8.15
N GLU A 123 7.85 3.40 8.11
CA GLU A 123 7.38 3.99 6.86
C GLU A 123 8.45 4.79 6.12
N GLU A 124 9.26 5.55 6.83
CA GLU A 124 10.35 6.33 6.24
C GLU A 124 11.43 5.43 5.63
N LEU A 125 11.77 4.33 6.31
CA LEU A 125 12.70 3.31 5.81
C LEU A 125 12.15 2.59 4.58
N ASP A 126 10.85 2.26 4.58
CA ASP A 126 10.18 1.65 3.43
C ASP A 126 10.18 2.59 2.21
N LYS A 127 9.85 3.87 2.40
CA LYS A 127 9.88 4.90 1.35
C LYS A 127 11.28 5.10 0.75
N SER A 128 12.33 4.92 1.54
CA SER A 128 13.73 5.01 1.08
C SER A 128 14.23 3.74 0.39
N MET A 129 13.37 2.73 0.22
CA MET A 129 13.72 1.42 -0.33
C MET A 129 14.76 0.66 0.53
N PHE A 130 14.88 0.99 1.80
CA PHE A 130 15.75 0.32 2.74
C PHE A 130 15.23 -1.08 3.10
N ASP A 131 16.10 -2.06 3.29
CA ASP A 131 15.69 -3.39 3.71
C ASP A 131 15.19 -3.38 5.17
N ILE A 132 13.87 -3.26 5.33
CA ILE A 132 13.22 -3.18 6.65
C ILE A 132 13.51 -4.42 7.52
N SER A 133 13.83 -5.57 6.93
CA SER A 133 14.18 -6.78 7.70
C SER A 133 15.39 -6.57 8.61
N LEU A 134 16.25 -5.60 8.30
CA LEU A 134 17.40 -5.21 9.11
C LEU A 134 17.01 -4.51 10.44
N THR A 135 15.77 -4.04 10.58
CA THR A 135 15.23 -3.53 11.86
C THR A 135 14.96 -4.64 12.87
N GLY A 136 14.97 -5.90 12.41
CA GLY A 136 14.63 -7.08 13.19
C GLY A 136 13.13 -7.37 13.27
N PHE A 137 12.26 -6.50 12.76
CA PHE A 137 10.84 -6.80 12.59
C PHE A 137 10.64 -7.66 11.34
N ASP A 138 9.78 -8.66 11.43
CA ASP A 138 9.29 -9.32 10.22
C ASP A 138 8.14 -8.51 9.59
N VAL A 139 7.83 -8.84 8.34
CA VAL A 139 6.85 -8.07 7.57
C VAL A 139 5.45 -8.13 8.18
N ALA A 140 5.07 -9.26 8.77
CA ALA A 140 3.75 -9.41 9.40
C ALA A 140 3.66 -8.58 10.69
N GLU A 141 4.75 -8.47 11.47
CA GLU A 141 4.84 -7.59 12.64
C GLU A 141 4.70 -6.11 12.25
N ILE A 142 5.29 -5.71 11.11
CA ILE A 142 5.22 -4.34 10.60
C ILE A 142 3.80 -3.99 10.14
N GLU A 143 3.15 -4.88 9.39
CA GLU A 143 1.76 -4.68 8.95
C GLU A 143 0.78 -4.66 10.13
N ASP A 144 0.96 -5.51 11.14
CA ASP A 144 0.16 -5.48 12.37
C ASP A 144 0.35 -4.16 13.14
N LEU A 145 1.57 -3.64 13.15
CA LEU A 145 1.87 -2.33 13.72
C LEU A 145 1.15 -1.21 12.97
N PHE A 146 1.28 -1.16 11.66
CA PHE A 146 0.65 -0.14 10.82
C PHE A 146 -0.87 -0.19 10.92
N SER A 147 -1.46 -1.38 10.91
CA SER A 147 -2.91 -1.54 11.07
C SER A 147 -3.40 -1.01 12.41
N LYS A 148 -2.66 -1.20 13.50
CA LYS A 148 -3.00 -0.71 14.85
C LYS A 148 -2.82 0.80 15.01
N VAL A 149 -1.83 1.38 14.34
CA VAL A 149 -1.55 2.84 14.42
C VAL A 149 -2.50 3.63 13.52
N HIS A 150 -2.83 3.07 12.36
CA HIS A 150 -3.74 3.69 11.39
C HIS A 150 -5.16 3.12 11.45
N ASP A 151 -5.61 2.67 12.62
CA ASP A 151 -6.84 1.92 12.90
C ASP A 151 -8.11 2.61 12.32
N LYS A 152 -8.20 2.63 10.99
CA LYS A 152 -9.42 2.93 10.25
C LYS A 152 -10.09 1.60 9.95
N GLU A 153 -11.23 1.34 10.59
CA GLU A 153 -12.08 0.24 10.22
C GLU A 153 -12.45 0.36 8.74
N ILE A 154 -12.08 -0.64 7.94
CA ILE A 154 -12.39 -0.65 6.52
C ILE A 154 -13.87 -0.87 6.36
N ARG A 155 -14.55 0.09 5.77
CA ARG A 155 -16.00 0.06 5.58
C ARG A 155 -16.34 0.39 4.14
N ASP A 156 -17.47 -0.14 3.69
CA ASP A 156 -18.11 0.41 2.49
C ASP A 156 -18.47 1.87 2.74
N ASP A 157 -18.28 2.67 1.69
CA ASP A 157 -18.78 4.03 1.69
C ASP A 157 -20.28 4.03 1.34
N ASP A 158 -20.94 5.14 1.69
CA ASP A 158 -22.35 5.35 1.37
C ASP A 158 -22.56 5.95 -0.04
N PHE A 159 -21.52 5.92 -0.89
CA PHE A 159 -21.52 6.53 -2.20
C PHE A 159 -22.41 5.78 -3.18
N ASP A 160 -23.33 6.51 -3.81
CA ASP A 160 -24.22 6.00 -4.86
C ASP A 160 -23.63 6.34 -6.24
N ALA A 161 -22.85 5.41 -6.79
CA ALA A 161 -22.17 5.57 -8.07
C ALA A 161 -23.15 5.74 -9.24
N ASP A 162 -24.33 5.12 -9.16
CA ASP A 162 -25.33 5.17 -10.20
C ASP A 162 -26.01 6.52 -10.25
N LYS A 163 -26.40 7.03 -9.09
CA LYS A 163 -26.95 8.38 -8.98
C LYS A 163 -25.92 9.42 -9.44
N ALA A 164 -24.66 9.27 -9.04
CA ALA A 164 -23.59 10.16 -9.46
C ALA A 164 -23.41 10.15 -10.99
N LEU A 165 -23.48 8.98 -11.62
CA LEU A 165 -23.39 8.82 -13.07
C LEU A 165 -24.59 9.47 -13.81
N GLU A 166 -25.80 9.33 -13.27
CA GLU A 166 -27.02 9.92 -13.84
C GLU A 166 -27.02 11.46 -13.77
N GLU A 167 -26.43 12.02 -12.72
CA GLU A 167 -26.28 13.48 -12.54
C GLU A 167 -25.30 14.08 -13.54
N ILE A 168 -24.32 13.31 -14.06
CA ILE A 168 -23.31 13.78 -15.02
C ILE A 168 -23.93 13.79 -16.43
N LYS A 169 -24.38 14.99 -16.89
CA LYS A 169 -24.90 15.19 -18.25
C LYS A 169 -23.76 15.17 -19.26
N GLU A 170 -22.78 16.03 -19.06
CA GLU A 170 -21.55 16.11 -19.85
C GLU A 170 -20.35 15.88 -18.94
N PRO A 171 -19.41 15.00 -19.30
CA PRO A 171 -18.24 14.74 -18.47
C PRO A 171 -17.26 15.91 -18.54
N VAL A 172 -16.67 16.25 -17.40
CA VAL A 172 -15.57 17.22 -17.30
C VAL A 172 -14.26 16.59 -17.79
N THR A 173 -14.07 15.33 -17.46
CA THR A 173 -12.91 14.52 -17.88
C THR A 173 -12.96 14.24 -19.37
N LYS A 174 -11.78 14.27 -20.03
CA LYS A 174 -11.60 13.92 -21.44
C LYS A 174 -10.57 12.80 -21.58
N LEU A 175 -10.66 12.07 -22.68
CA LEU A 175 -9.68 11.03 -22.99
C LEU A 175 -8.25 11.62 -22.98
N GLY A 176 -7.36 10.98 -22.26
CA GLY A 176 -5.98 11.40 -22.05
C GLY A 176 -5.74 12.28 -20.82
N ASP A 177 -6.77 12.74 -20.13
CA ASP A 177 -6.63 13.48 -18.87
C ASP A 177 -6.07 12.61 -17.75
N VAL A 178 -5.25 13.21 -16.87
CA VAL A 178 -4.76 12.54 -15.66
C VAL A 178 -5.19 13.34 -14.44
N TRP A 179 -5.94 12.71 -13.56
CA TRP A 179 -6.29 13.26 -12.26
C TRP A 179 -5.25 12.86 -11.20
N LEU A 180 -4.82 13.82 -10.42
CA LEU A 180 -4.11 13.61 -9.17
C LEU A 180 -5.13 13.72 -8.02
N LEU A 181 -5.32 12.65 -7.28
CA LEU A 181 -6.29 12.54 -6.20
C LEU A 181 -5.49 12.29 -4.90
N GLY A 182 -5.02 13.36 -4.26
CA GLY A 182 -4.05 13.26 -3.18
C GLY A 182 -2.78 12.53 -3.62
N LYS A 183 -2.57 11.30 -3.14
CA LYS A 183 -1.45 10.42 -3.53
C LYS A 183 -1.77 9.58 -4.78
N HIS A 184 -3.05 9.38 -5.10
CA HIS A 184 -3.51 8.51 -6.18
C HIS A 184 -3.42 9.19 -7.55
N ARG A 185 -3.47 8.38 -8.60
CA ARG A 185 -3.55 8.86 -9.98
C ARG A 185 -4.63 8.10 -10.73
N LEU A 186 -5.39 8.81 -11.54
CA LEU A 186 -6.40 8.25 -12.44
C LEU A 186 -6.17 8.81 -13.83
N ILE A 187 -6.09 7.97 -14.84
CA ILE A 187 -6.09 8.38 -16.24
C ILE A 187 -7.40 8.01 -16.91
N CYS A 188 -7.98 8.93 -17.67
CA CYS A 188 -8.99 8.58 -18.64
C CYS A 188 -8.31 8.02 -19.88
N GLY A 189 -8.31 6.69 -20.03
CA GLY A 189 -7.52 6.01 -21.05
C GLY A 189 -7.88 4.55 -21.25
N ASP A 190 -7.14 3.89 -22.13
CA ASP A 190 -7.34 2.51 -22.53
C ASP A 190 -6.23 1.62 -21.95
N SER A 191 -6.59 0.71 -21.05
CA SER A 191 -5.65 -0.20 -20.38
C SER A 191 -4.96 -1.18 -21.33
N THR A 192 -5.47 -1.35 -22.55
CA THR A 192 -4.80 -2.15 -23.59
C THR A 192 -3.69 -1.39 -24.30
N LYS A 193 -3.65 -0.06 -24.17
CA LYS A 193 -2.64 0.80 -24.79
C LYS A 193 -1.45 1.04 -23.86
N PRO A 194 -0.23 0.60 -24.23
CA PRO A 194 0.97 0.86 -23.43
C PRO A 194 1.20 2.33 -23.12
N SER A 195 0.92 3.24 -24.09
CA SER A 195 1.11 4.68 -23.93
C SER A 195 0.31 5.30 -22.79
N ASP A 196 -0.94 4.85 -22.62
CA ASP A 196 -1.84 5.37 -21.60
C ASP A 196 -1.41 4.87 -20.21
N VAL A 197 -1.03 3.59 -20.15
CA VAL A 197 -0.50 2.98 -18.91
C VAL A 197 0.85 3.61 -18.51
N GLU A 198 1.77 3.83 -19.47
CA GLU A 198 3.05 4.52 -19.21
C GLU A 198 2.85 5.94 -18.70
N LYS A 199 1.90 6.69 -19.32
CA LYS A 199 1.54 8.05 -18.88
C LYS A 199 1.00 8.06 -17.45
N LEU A 200 0.14 7.10 -17.09
CA LEU A 200 -0.35 6.95 -15.72
C LEU A 200 0.78 6.67 -14.74
N MET A 201 1.63 5.69 -15.07
CA MET A 201 2.68 5.19 -14.17
C MET A 201 3.80 6.19 -13.93
N ASP A 202 4.04 7.13 -14.84
CA ASP A 202 5.01 8.22 -14.68
C ASP A 202 6.41 7.70 -14.25
N GLY A 203 6.86 6.65 -14.91
CA GLY A 203 8.15 5.99 -14.65
C GLY A 203 8.20 5.11 -13.40
N LYS A 204 7.11 4.99 -12.65
CA LYS A 204 7.03 4.13 -11.45
C LYS A 204 6.62 2.72 -11.80
N LYS A 205 6.85 1.79 -10.85
CA LYS A 205 6.34 0.41 -10.88
C LYS A 205 5.27 0.24 -9.82
N ALA A 206 4.34 -0.67 -10.08
CA ALA A 206 3.31 -1.05 -9.10
C ALA A 206 3.73 -2.31 -8.33
N ASN A 207 3.36 -2.35 -7.06
CA ASN A 207 3.69 -3.43 -6.15
C ASN A 207 2.64 -4.53 -6.14
N LEU A 208 1.46 -4.23 -6.66
CA LEU A 208 0.30 -5.12 -6.70
C LEU A 208 -0.62 -4.70 -7.84
N CYS A 209 -1.36 -5.66 -8.43
CA CYS A 209 -2.54 -5.39 -9.25
C CYS A 209 -3.77 -6.03 -8.61
N VAL A 210 -4.84 -5.26 -8.45
CA VAL A 210 -6.17 -5.76 -8.06
C VAL A 210 -7.17 -5.14 -9.01
N THR A 211 -7.91 -5.97 -9.78
CA THR A 211 -8.73 -5.43 -10.87
C THR A 211 -9.93 -6.29 -11.23
N ASP A 212 -10.93 -5.62 -11.78
CA ASP A 212 -12.22 -6.16 -12.22
C ASP A 212 -12.51 -5.79 -13.68
N PRO A 213 -11.89 -6.48 -14.67
CA PRO A 213 -12.09 -6.17 -16.08
C PRO A 213 -13.50 -6.56 -16.57
N PRO A 214 -13.96 -6.07 -17.74
CA PRO A 214 -15.19 -6.53 -18.38
C PRO A 214 -15.22 -8.05 -18.53
N TYR A 215 -16.40 -8.67 -18.28
CA TYR A 215 -16.54 -10.14 -18.23
C TYR A 215 -17.00 -10.77 -19.54
N ASN A 216 -17.29 -9.98 -20.58
CA ASN A 216 -17.82 -10.43 -21.87
C ASN A 216 -19.17 -11.20 -21.75
N VAL A 217 -19.99 -10.81 -20.81
CA VAL A 217 -21.29 -11.45 -20.55
C VAL A 217 -22.47 -10.71 -21.16
N ASN A 218 -22.20 -9.72 -22.00
CA ASN A 218 -23.19 -8.85 -22.64
C ASN A 218 -24.22 -8.30 -21.63
N TYR A 219 -23.69 -7.73 -20.55
CA TYR A 219 -24.51 -7.19 -19.47
C TYR A 219 -25.34 -6.02 -19.96
N SER A 220 -26.68 -6.20 -20.03
CA SER A 220 -27.65 -5.15 -20.24
C SER A 220 -28.56 -5.04 -19.01
N ALA A 221 -28.51 -3.92 -18.30
CA ALA A 221 -29.48 -3.60 -17.28
C ALA A 221 -30.84 -3.35 -17.96
N GLY A 222 -31.64 -4.43 -18.10
CA GLY A 222 -32.93 -4.40 -18.80
C GLY A 222 -33.85 -3.31 -18.27
N LYS A 223 -34.10 -2.33 -19.11
CA LYS A 223 -35.22 -1.41 -19.36
C LYS A 223 -34.69 -0.07 -19.88
N GLU A 224 -35.08 0.30 -21.09
CA GLU A 224 -35.11 1.60 -21.76
C GLU A 224 -33.91 2.60 -21.69
N ASN A 225 -32.92 2.39 -20.82
CA ASN A 225 -31.62 3.06 -20.86
C ASN A 225 -30.55 1.95 -20.87
N GLU A 226 -30.16 1.54 -22.07
CA GLU A 226 -29.09 0.53 -22.29
C GLU A 226 -27.74 1.06 -21.77
N ARG A 227 -27.42 0.77 -20.53
CA ARG A 227 -26.05 0.92 -20.03
C ARG A 227 -25.23 -0.24 -20.58
N VAL A 228 -24.53 0.01 -21.67
CA VAL A 228 -23.61 -0.95 -22.29
C VAL A 228 -22.23 -0.72 -21.65
N ILE A 229 -21.71 -1.73 -20.96
CA ILE A 229 -20.32 -1.73 -20.54
C ILE A 229 -19.45 -1.80 -21.82
N LYS A 230 -18.56 -0.85 -22.00
CA LYS A 230 -17.62 -0.85 -23.12
C LYS A 230 -16.80 -2.15 -23.07
N ASN A 231 -16.66 -2.84 -24.21
CA ASN A 231 -15.91 -4.08 -24.35
C ASN A 231 -16.50 -5.34 -23.65
N ASP A 232 -17.81 -5.38 -23.36
CA ASP A 232 -18.48 -6.52 -22.70
C ASP A 232 -19.25 -7.45 -23.68
N SER A 233 -19.06 -7.29 -25.00
CA SER A 233 -19.70 -8.12 -26.05
C SER A 233 -18.74 -8.33 -27.21
N MET A 234 -17.85 -9.29 -27.09
CA MET A 234 -16.85 -9.66 -28.08
C MET A 234 -16.95 -11.15 -28.43
N ASP A 235 -16.47 -11.54 -29.60
CA ASP A 235 -16.20 -12.96 -29.88
C ASP A 235 -14.99 -13.45 -29.05
N ASP A 236 -14.90 -14.76 -28.83
CA ASP A 236 -13.87 -15.38 -27.98
C ASP A 236 -12.44 -14.96 -28.35
N LYS A 237 -12.14 -14.84 -29.65
CA LYS A 237 -10.79 -14.48 -30.10
C LYS A 237 -10.48 -13.02 -29.76
N SER A 238 -11.38 -12.12 -30.10
CA SER A 238 -11.24 -10.68 -29.83
C SER A 238 -11.17 -10.41 -28.32
N PHE A 239 -11.97 -11.13 -27.52
CA PHE A 239 -11.94 -11.02 -26.08
C PHE A 239 -10.61 -11.52 -25.48
N HIS A 240 -10.10 -12.65 -25.96
CA HIS A 240 -8.79 -13.13 -25.55
C HIS A 240 -7.67 -12.15 -25.91
N GLU A 241 -7.68 -11.58 -27.12
CA GLU A 241 -6.70 -10.57 -27.54
C GLU A 241 -6.77 -9.30 -26.66
N PHE A 242 -7.97 -8.84 -26.32
CA PHE A 242 -8.20 -7.73 -25.39
C PHE A 242 -7.60 -8.01 -24.01
N LEU A 243 -7.93 -9.16 -23.39
CA LEU A 243 -7.39 -9.55 -22.09
C LEU A 243 -5.87 -9.67 -22.13
N LEU A 244 -5.33 -10.29 -23.17
CA LEU A 244 -3.88 -10.50 -23.31
C LEU A 244 -3.15 -9.17 -23.43
N ALA A 245 -3.69 -8.19 -24.17
CA ALA A 245 -3.10 -6.86 -24.28
C ALA A 245 -3.07 -6.14 -22.93
N ALA A 246 -4.19 -6.12 -22.20
CA ALA A 246 -4.27 -5.52 -20.86
C ALA A 246 -3.33 -6.22 -19.88
N PHE A 247 -3.31 -7.57 -19.84
CA PHE A 247 -2.48 -8.32 -18.90
C PHE A 247 -0.97 -8.20 -19.20
N LYS A 248 -0.57 -8.02 -20.46
CA LYS A 248 0.82 -7.67 -20.80
C LYS A 248 1.21 -6.30 -20.26
N ASN A 249 0.31 -5.31 -20.31
CA ASN A 249 0.56 -4.01 -19.72
C ASN A 249 0.66 -4.10 -18.20
N ILE A 250 -0.23 -4.86 -17.53
CA ILE A 250 -0.11 -5.14 -16.09
C ILE A 250 1.26 -5.76 -15.78
N TYR A 251 1.64 -6.82 -16.51
CA TYR A 251 2.94 -7.49 -16.31
C TYR A 251 4.13 -6.54 -16.45
N THR A 252 4.05 -5.63 -17.41
CA THR A 252 5.12 -4.67 -17.72
C THR A 252 5.32 -3.65 -16.58
N VAL A 253 4.23 -3.17 -15.99
CA VAL A 253 4.30 -2.12 -14.96
C VAL A 253 4.47 -2.66 -13.54
N LEU A 254 4.22 -3.95 -13.32
CA LEU A 254 4.45 -4.58 -12.02
C LEU A 254 5.94 -4.77 -11.73
N ASP A 255 6.29 -4.57 -10.46
CA ASP A 255 7.56 -4.99 -9.88
C ASP A 255 7.75 -6.50 -9.95
N ASP A 256 8.99 -6.95 -9.85
CA ASP A 256 9.33 -8.36 -9.75
C ASP A 256 8.78 -8.96 -8.45
N GLY A 257 8.11 -10.11 -8.57
CA GLY A 257 7.44 -10.78 -7.46
C GLY A 257 6.09 -10.19 -7.04
N ALA A 258 5.65 -9.10 -7.68
CA ALA A 258 4.37 -8.45 -7.38
C ALA A 258 3.18 -9.34 -7.71
N GLY A 259 2.17 -9.34 -6.83
CA GLY A 259 0.93 -10.10 -6.97
C GLY A 259 -0.04 -9.49 -7.98
N ALA A 260 -0.95 -10.32 -8.50
CA ALA A 260 -2.06 -9.89 -9.34
C ALA A 260 -3.33 -10.67 -8.96
N TYR A 261 -4.42 -9.95 -8.72
CA TYR A 261 -5.76 -10.46 -8.45
C TYR A 261 -6.71 -9.98 -9.54
N ILE A 262 -7.28 -10.91 -10.30
CA ILE A 262 -8.14 -10.60 -11.43
C ILE A 262 -9.51 -11.24 -11.20
N PHE A 263 -10.52 -10.43 -10.96
CA PHE A 263 -11.91 -10.87 -10.88
C PHE A 263 -12.40 -11.27 -12.27
N HIS A 264 -13.29 -12.28 -12.37
CA HIS A 264 -13.84 -12.69 -13.65
C HIS A 264 -15.14 -13.47 -13.49
N ALA A 265 -15.91 -13.58 -14.57
CA ALA A 265 -17.00 -14.56 -14.65
C ALA A 265 -16.44 -15.98 -14.85
N ASP A 266 -17.04 -16.98 -14.20
CA ASP A 266 -16.62 -18.38 -14.35
C ASP A 266 -16.80 -18.89 -15.79
N THR A 267 -17.82 -18.41 -16.49
CA THR A 267 -18.07 -18.75 -17.92
C THR A 267 -16.93 -18.38 -18.83
N GLU A 268 -16.20 -17.30 -18.54
CA GLU A 268 -15.04 -16.82 -19.29
C GLU A 268 -13.70 -17.27 -18.69
N GLY A 269 -13.74 -18.11 -17.66
CA GLY A 269 -12.56 -18.54 -16.91
C GLY A 269 -11.45 -19.15 -17.77
N LEU A 270 -11.77 -19.74 -18.93
CA LEU A 270 -10.76 -20.25 -19.86
C LEU A 270 -9.96 -19.12 -20.51
N ASN A 271 -10.63 -18.09 -21.02
CA ASN A 271 -10.01 -16.93 -21.66
C ASN A 271 -9.13 -16.16 -20.65
N PHE A 272 -9.64 -15.94 -19.45
CA PHE A 272 -8.88 -15.27 -18.37
C PHE A 272 -7.62 -16.04 -17.97
N ARG A 273 -7.72 -17.34 -17.69
CA ARG A 273 -6.55 -18.16 -17.32
C ARG A 273 -5.52 -18.27 -18.44
N LYS A 274 -5.98 -18.36 -19.68
CA LYS A 274 -5.11 -18.43 -20.85
C LYS A 274 -4.35 -17.11 -21.03
N ALA A 275 -5.04 -15.98 -21.08
CA ALA A 275 -4.43 -14.65 -21.21
C ALA A 275 -3.46 -14.34 -20.04
N PHE A 276 -3.81 -14.71 -18.81
CA PHE A 276 -2.97 -14.52 -17.63
C PHE A 276 -1.63 -15.25 -17.73
N LYS A 277 -1.66 -16.51 -18.16
CA LYS A 277 -0.44 -17.32 -18.37
C LYS A 277 0.37 -16.85 -19.57
N GLU A 278 -0.28 -16.50 -20.68
CA GLU A 278 0.38 -15.99 -21.89
C GLU A 278 1.02 -14.62 -21.68
N ALA A 279 0.49 -13.80 -20.77
CA ALA A 279 1.12 -12.56 -20.35
C ALA A 279 2.39 -12.77 -19.52
N GLY A 280 2.65 -14.00 -19.02
CA GLY A 280 3.87 -14.37 -18.28
C GLY A 280 3.67 -14.58 -16.78
N PHE A 281 2.47 -14.44 -16.26
CA PHE A 281 2.20 -14.62 -14.83
C PHE A 281 2.25 -16.10 -14.39
N HIS A 282 2.75 -16.32 -13.19
CA HIS A 282 2.56 -17.57 -12.47
C HIS A 282 1.15 -17.60 -11.86
N LEU A 283 0.29 -18.50 -12.33
CA LEU A 283 -1.02 -18.73 -11.73
C LEU A 283 -0.87 -19.64 -10.51
N SER A 284 -1.21 -19.14 -9.33
CA SER A 284 -1.10 -19.86 -8.05
C SER A 284 -2.41 -20.49 -7.63
N SER A 285 -3.47 -19.70 -7.57
CA SER A 285 -4.76 -20.12 -7.03
C SER A 285 -5.91 -19.44 -7.77
N VAL A 286 -7.11 -19.98 -7.59
CA VAL A 286 -8.36 -19.29 -7.88
C VAL A 286 -9.05 -19.10 -6.52
N CYS A 287 -9.19 -17.85 -6.10
CA CYS A 287 -10.00 -17.48 -4.96
C CYS A 287 -11.45 -17.29 -5.39
N VAL A 288 -12.37 -17.32 -4.45
CA VAL A 288 -13.80 -17.23 -4.72
C VAL A 288 -14.43 -16.24 -3.75
N TRP A 289 -14.97 -15.14 -4.28
CA TRP A 289 -15.81 -14.25 -3.51
C TRP A 289 -17.21 -14.82 -3.40
N VAL A 290 -17.65 -15.16 -2.20
CA VAL A 290 -19.00 -15.66 -1.89
C VAL A 290 -19.86 -14.49 -1.43
N LYS A 291 -21.00 -14.30 -2.10
CA LYS A 291 -21.98 -13.25 -1.84
C LYS A 291 -23.01 -13.71 -0.82
N GLN A 292 -23.58 -12.79 -0.02
CA GLN A 292 -24.63 -13.12 0.95
C GLN A 292 -25.92 -13.68 0.32
N SER A 293 -26.18 -13.36 -0.95
CA SER A 293 -27.37 -13.80 -1.68
C SER A 293 -27.02 -14.21 -3.10
N LEU A 294 -27.79 -15.13 -3.66
CA LEU A 294 -27.69 -15.52 -5.06
C LEU A 294 -28.07 -14.37 -6.00
N VAL A 295 -27.55 -14.43 -7.24
CA VAL A 295 -27.98 -13.57 -8.34
C VAL A 295 -28.97 -14.38 -9.18
N LEU A 296 -30.23 -13.98 -9.19
CA LEU A 296 -31.25 -14.64 -9.99
C LEU A 296 -30.96 -14.45 -11.48
N GLY A 297 -30.83 -15.54 -12.20
CA GLY A 297 -30.56 -15.59 -13.63
C GLY A 297 -31.33 -16.70 -14.33
N ARG A 298 -31.03 -16.94 -15.61
CA ARG A 298 -31.67 -17.99 -16.43
C ARG A 298 -30.97 -19.34 -16.34
N SER A 299 -29.88 -19.43 -15.58
CA SER A 299 -29.13 -20.67 -15.39
C SER A 299 -29.83 -21.63 -14.44
N ASP A 300 -29.62 -22.94 -14.55
CA ASP A 300 -30.13 -23.95 -13.63
C ASP A 300 -29.61 -23.74 -12.21
N TYR A 301 -28.32 -23.46 -12.07
CA TYR A 301 -27.70 -23.03 -10.81
C TYR A 301 -27.54 -21.51 -10.79
N GLN A 302 -28.02 -20.88 -9.70
CA GLN A 302 -27.93 -19.45 -9.53
C GLN A 302 -26.55 -19.06 -8.99
N PHE A 303 -25.92 -18.07 -9.60
CA PHE A 303 -24.60 -17.62 -9.20
C PHE A 303 -24.62 -16.94 -7.84
N GLN A 304 -23.80 -17.42 -6.91
CA GLN A 304 -23.62 -16.84 -5.58
C GLN A 304 -22.13 -16.50 -5.32
N HIS A 305 -21.29 -16.68 -6.31
CA HIS A 305 -19.86 -16.39 -6.18
C HIS A 305 -19.28 -15.78 -7.46
N GLU A 306 -18.12 -15.16 -7.29
CA GLU A 306 -17.26 -14.75 -8.40
C GLU A 306 -15.84 -15.26 -8.17
N PRO A 307 -15.21 -15.89 -9.17
CA PRO A 307 -13.83 -16.33 -9.09
C PRO A 307 -12.85 -15.15 -9.27
N VAL A 308 -11.68 -15.28 -8.63
CA VAL A 308 -10.59 -14.32 -8.68
C VAL A 308 -9.31 -15.08 -8.96
N LEU A 309 -8.67 -14.85 -10.11
CA LEU A 309 -7.34 -15.39 -10.38
C LEU A 309 -6.35 -14.73 -9.43
N TYR A 310 -5.53 -15.53 -8.79
CA TYR A 310 -4.42 -15.08 -7.99
C TYR A 310 -3.11 -15.67 -8.48
N GLY A 311 -2.15 -14.80 -8.70
CA GLY A 311 -0.80 -15.17 -9.10
C GLY A 311 0.16 -14.00 -8.96
N TRP A 312 1.36 -14.12 -9.52
CA TRP A 312 2.38 -13.10 -9.43
C TRP A 312 3.34 -13.12 -10.61
N LYS A 313 4.09 -12.02 -10.77
CA LYS A 313 5.20 -11.93 -11.72
C LYS A 313 6.38 -12.78 -11.22
N PRO A 314 6.78 -13.85 -11.92
CA PRO A 314 7.71 -14.85 -11.39
C PRO A 314 9.19 -14.44 -11.45
N THR A 315 9.51 -13.21 -11.88
CA THR A 315 10.88 -12.72 -12.06
C THR A 315 11.57 -12.29 -10.76
N GLY A 316 10.88 -12.36 -9.61
CA GLY A 316 11.41 -12.03 -8.30
C GLY A 316 10.81 -12.85 -7.16
N ARG A 317 11.24 -12.57 -5.94
CA ARG A 317 10.67 -13.20 -4.75
C ARG A 317 9.22 -12.78 -4.59
N HIS A 318 8.32 -13.76 -4.50
CA HIS A 318 6.91 -13.51 -4.22
C HIS A 318 6.71 -12.77 -2.90
N ARG A 319 5.85 -11.77 -2.91
CA ARG A 319 5.54 -10.90 -1.76
C ARG A 319 4.21 -11.31 -1.15
N TRP A 320 4.24 -11.65 0.14
CA TRP A 320 3.07 -11.97 0.95
C TRP A 320 3.25 -11.36 2.33
N TYR A 321 2.30 -10.54 2.76
CA TYR A 321 2.39 -9.71 3.96
C TYR A 321 1.39 -10.09 5.04
N SER A 322 0.60 -11.14 4.81
CA SER A 322 -0.35 -11.69 5.76
C SER A 322 0.11 -13.03 6.34
N ASP A 323 -0.67 -13.60 7.24
CA ASP A 323 -0.41 -14.90 7.84
C ASP A 323 -0.75 -16.06 6.87
N ARG A 324 -0.58 -17.31 7.33
CA ARG A 324 -0.90 -18.52 6.56
C ARG A 324 -2.30 -19.08 6.82
N LYS A 325 -3.17 -18.31 7.47
CA LYS A 325 -4.56 -18.70 7.76
C LYS A 325 -5.53 -18.20 6.69
N GLN A 326 -5.06 -17.37 5.77
CA GLN A 326 -5.89 -16.85 4.68
C GLN A 326 -6.34 -17.99 3.77
N THR A 327 -7.61 -17.95 3.35
CA THR A 327 -8.21 -19.01 2.54
C THR A 327 -8.62 -18.52 1.15
N THR A 328 -8.89 -19.45 0.25
CA THR A 328 -9.38 -19.11 -1.10
C THR A 328 -10.88 -18.80 -1.14
N VAL A 329 -11.61 -18.90 -0.02
CA VAL A 329 -13.03 -18.58 0.06
C VAL A 329 -13.19 -17.29 0.84
N TRP A 330 -13.73 -16.26 0.18
CA TRP A 330 -13.88 -14.92 0.71
C TRP A 330 -15.35 -14.57 0.88
N ASN A 331 -15.80 -14.36 2.11
CA ASN A 331 -17.19 -14.01 2.42
C ASN A 331 -17.28 -12.50 2.66
N PHE A 332 -17.80 -11.77 1.68
CA PHE A 332 -18.07 -10.34 1.77
C PHE A 332 -19.46 -10.06 1.24
N ASP A 333 -20.21 -9.27 1.97
CA ASP A 333 -21.54 -8.83 1.56
C ASP A 333 -21.45 -7.82 0.42
N ARG A 334 -22.43 -7.79 -0.47
CA ARG A 334 -22.56 -6.73 -1.46
C ARG A 334 -22.99 -5.42 -0.78
N PRO A 335 -22.62 -4.26 -1.35
CA PRO A 335 -23.14 -2.98 -0.88
C PRO A 335 -24.67 -2.97 -0.87
N THR A 336 -25.27 -2.42 0.19
CA THR A 336 -26.73 -2.43 0.40
C THR A 336 -27.45 -1.33 -0.36
N LYS A 337 -26.78 -0.26 -0.77
CA LYS A 337 -27.37 0.94 -1.38
C LYS A 337 -27.52 0.89 -2.91
N SER A 338 -26.96 -0.08 -3.58
CA SER A 338 -27.18 -0.30 -5.02
C SER A 338 -27.62 -1.74 -5.30
N PRO A 339 -28.78 -2.20 -4.79
CA PRO A 339 -29.22 -3.56 -4.98
C PRO A 339 -29.54 -3.89 -6.46
N ASP A 340 -29.80 -2.88 -7.29
CA ASP A 340 -30.12 -3.01 -8.71
C ASP A 340 -28.88 -3.00 -9.63
N HIS A 341 -27.66 -2.70 -9.09
CA HIS A 341 -26.42 -2.66 -9.85
C HIS A 341 -25.39 -3.66 -9.30
N PRO A 342 -25.29 -4.84 -9.91
CA PRO A 342 -24.42 -5.93 -9.47
C PRO A 342 -22.92 -5.72 -9.73
N THR A 343 -22.51 -4.59 -10.33
CA THR A 343 -21.14 -4.39 -10.83
C THR A 343 -20.20 -3.72 -9.83
N MET A 344 -20.69 -3.00 -8.80
CA MET A 344 -19.84 -2.36 -7.82
C MET A 344 -19.28 -3.36 -6.81
N LYS A 345 -17.96 -3.47 -6.71
CA LYS A 345 -17.30 -4.31 -5.71
C LYS A 345 -17.30 -3.62 -4.34
N PRO A 346 -17.56 -4.37 -3.24
CA PRO A 346 -17.43 -3.84 -1.88
C PRO A 346 -16.01 -3.35 -1.59
N VAL A 347 -15.87 -2.21 -0.92
CA VAL A 347 -14.55 -1.68 -0.51
C VAL A 347 -13.78 -2.68 0.35
N PRO A 348 -14.38 -3.35 1.36
CA PRO A 348 -13.69 -4.38 2.16
C PRO A 348 -13.20 -5.57 1.34
N LEU A 349 -13.94 -5.96 0.30
CA LEU A 349 -13.51 -7.04 -0.61
C LEU A 349 -12.23 -6.66 -1.37
N MET A 350 -12.16 -5.42 -1.88
CA MET A 350 -10.96 -4.94 -2.58
C MET A 350 -9.78 -4.73 -1.62
N ALA A 351 -10.06 -4.27 -0.40
CA ALA A 351 -9.03 -4.07 0.62
C ALA A 351 -8.36 -5.37 1.09
N TYR A 352 -9.09 -6.48 1.10
CA TYR A 352 -8.57 -7.76 1.59
C TYR A 352 -7.33 -8.26 0.82
N PRO A 353 -7.35 -8.42 -0.52
CA PRO A 353 -6.14 -8.79 -1.26
C PRO A 353 -5.06 -7.70 -1.23
N ILE A 354 -5.46 -6.42 -1.13
CA ILE A 354 -4.52 -5.29 -1.02
C ILE A 354 -3.68 -5.43 0.26
N GLN A 355 -4.30 -5.67 1.41
CA GLN A 355 -3.60 -5.86 2.67
C GLN A 355 -2.74 -7.13 2.70
N ASN A 356 -3.22 -8.23 2.09
CA ASN A 356 -2.48 -9.49 2.06
C ASN A 356 -1.20 -9.43 1.21
N SER A 357 -1.17 -8.60 0.16
CA SER A 357 -0.10 -8.63 -0.86
C SER A 357 0.60 -7.29 -1.10
N SER A 358 0.36 -6.27 -0.26
CA SER A 358 1.08 -4.99 -0.31
C SER A 358 1.25 -4.39 1.08
N MET A 359 2.25 -3.53 1.24
CA MET A 359 2.44 -2.70 2.44
C MET A 359 1.84 -1.30 2.24
N THR A 360 1.74 -0.55 3.32
CA THR A 360 1.40 0.87 3.31
C THR A 360 2.32 1.63 2.33
N ASN A 361 1.79 2.64 1.66
CA ASN A 361 2.44 3.40 0.60
C ASN A 361 2.83 2.62 -0.68
N CYS A 362 2.56 1.32 -0.77
CA CYS A 362 2.69 0.56 -2.01
C CYS A 362 1.73 1.07 -3.09
N ILE A 363 2.17 1.04 -4.35
CA ILE A 363 1.33 1.36 -5.51
C ILE A 363 0.55 0.12 -5.92
N VAL A 364 -0.78 0.25 -5.91
CA VAL A 364 -1.73 -0.74 -6.44
C VAL A 364 -2.19 -0.26 -7.81
N PHE A 365 -1.99 -1.07 -8.84
CA PHE A 365 -2.44 -0.80 -10.20
C PHE A 365 -3.83 -1.37 -10.43
N GLU A 366 -4.75 -0.52 -10.88
CA GLU A 366 -6.13 -0.86 -11.23
C GLU A 366 -6.40 -0.44 -12.67
N PRO A 367 -6.24 -1.34 -13.65
CA PRO A 367 -6.44 -1.01 -15.08
C PRO A 367 -7.90 -0.85 -15.53
N PHE A 368 -8.89 -1.13 -14.68
CA PHE A 368 -10.33 -1.02 -14.98
C PHE A 368 -11.06 -0.39 -13.80
N GLY A 369 -10.92 0.94 -13.66
CA GLY A 369 -11.30 1.70 -12.46
C GLY A 369 -12.77 1.60 -12.06
N GLY A 370 -13.67 1.51 -13.04
CA GLY A 370 -15.12 1.42 -12.84
C GLY A 370 -15.64 2.54 -11.93
N SER A 371 -16.26 2.16 -10.81
CA SER A 371 -16.77 3.12 -9.80
C SER A 371 -15.73 3.55 -8.77
N GLY A 372 -14.46 3.07 -8.83
CA GLY A 372 -13.37 3.47 -7.94
C GLY A 372 -13.25 2.71 -6.62
N SER A 373 -13.86 1.55 -6.46
CA SER A 373 -13.81 0.76 -5.20
C SER A 373 -12.38 0.44 -4.77
N THR A 374 -11.49 0.08 -5.72
CA THR A 374 -10.07 -0.18 -5.45
C THR A 374 -9.35 1.09 -4.98
N LEU A 375 -9.67 2.26 -5.54
CA LEU A 375 -9.08 3.52 -5.12
C LEU A 375 -9.47 3.87 -3.68
N ILE A 376 -10.75 3.72 -3.32
CA ILE A 376 -11.22 3.95 -1.95
C ILE A 376 -10.62 2.94 -0.98
N ALA A 377 -10.50 1.66 -1.38
CA ALA A 377 -9.82 0.64 -0.57
C ALA A 377 -8.35 1.02 -0.31
N CYS A 378 -7.65 1.55 -1.32
CA CYS A 378 -6.28 2.04 -1.17
C CYS A 378 -6.19 3.25 -0.23
N GLU A 379 -7.12 4.21 -0.33
CA GLU A 379 -7.16 5.35 0.59
C GLU A 379 -7.38 4.91 2.04
N GLN A 380 -8.35 4.01 2.28
CA GLN A 380 -8.64 3.52 3.63
C GLN A 380 -7.50 2.67 4.23
N THR A 381 -6.75 1.97 3.39
CA THR A 381 -5.64 1.10 3.82
C THR A 381 -4.26 1.78 3.77
N GLY A 382 -4.18 3.07 3.40
CA GLY A 382 -2.92 3.80 3.28
C GLY A 382 -2.06 3.41 2.07
N ARG A 383 -2.62 2.71 1.08
CA ARG A 383 -1.96 2.38 -0.20
C ARG A 383 -2.21 3.49 -1.23
N ILE A 384 -1.53 3.42 -2.36
CA ILE A 384 -1.63 4.40 -3.44
C ILE A 384 -2.24 3.69 -4.65
N CYS A 385 -3.38 4.17 -5.15
CA CYS A 385 -4.00 3.61 -6.34
C CYS A 385 -3.55 4.36 -7.60
N TYR A 386 -3.13 3.63 -8.64
CA TYR A 386 -2.94 4.13 -9.98
C TYR A 386 -3.96 3.43 -10.88
N ALA A 387 -5.00 4.17 -11.30
CA ALA A 387 -6.15 3.62 -12.00
C ALA A 387 -6.26 4.10 -13.45
N VAL A 388 -6.70 3.21 -14.33
CA VAL A 388 -7.12 3.52 -15.69
C VAL A 388 -8.63 3.33 -15.78
N GLU A 389 -9.34 4.29 -16.37
CA GLU A 389 -10.76 4.16 -16.68
C GLU A 389 -11.00 4.72 -18.09
N LEU A 390 -11.71 3.95 -18.91
CA LEU A 390 -11.96 4.32 -20.31
C LEU A 390 -13.11 5.29 -20.49
N ASP A 391 -14.09 5.25 -19.59
CA ASP A 391 -15.28 6.06 -19.66
C ASP A 391 -15.09 7.38 -18.94
N GLU A 392 -15.23 8.49 -19.66
CA GLU A 392 -15.05 9.85 -19.15
C GLU A 392 -15.99 10.14 -17.97
N LYS A 393 -17.25 9.65 -18.02
CA LYS A 393 -18.21 9.84 -16.93
C LYS A 393 -17.83 9.04 -15.69
N TYR A 394 -17.34 7.81 -15.86
CA TYR A 394 -16.85 7.01 -14.73
C TYR A 394 -15.58 7.61 -14.11
N CYS A 395 -14.73 8.26 -14.90
CA CYS A 395 -13.62 9.04 -14.34
C CYS A 395 -14.15 10.16 -13.42
N ASP A 396 -15.16 10.91 -13.84
CA ASP A 396 -15.78 11.95 -13.00
C ASP A 396 -16.45 11.35 -11.74
N VAL A 397 -17.07 10.16 -11.85
CA VAL A 397 -17.64 9.43 -10.71
C VAL A 397 -16.54 9.08 -9.71
N ILE A 398 -15.40 8.56 -10.16
CA ILE A 398 -14.24 8.25 -9.30
C ILE A 398 -13.73 9.50 -8.59
N VAL A 399 -13.57 10.61 -9.32
CA VAL A 399 -13.13 11.89 -8.75
C VAL A 399 -14.10 12.39 -7.68
N LYS A 400 -15.41 12.36 -7.96
CA LYS A 400 -16.46 12.76 -7.01
C LYS A 400 -16.43 11.89 -5.75
N ARG A 401 -16.37 10.56 -5.92
CA ARG A 401 -16.29 9.59 -4.81
C ARG A 401 -15.08 9.82 -3.92
N TYR A 402 -13.91 10.07 -4.54
CA TYR A 402 -12.70 10.39 -3.80
C TYR A 402 -12.86 11.68 -2.98
N ILE A 403 -13.41 12.74 -3.58
CA ILE A 403 -13.62 14.03 -2.90
C ILE A 403 -14.58 13.87 -1.72
N GLU A 404 -15.65 13.10 -1.86
CA GLU A 404 -16.59 12.82 -0.76
C GLU A 404 -15.91 12.04 0.39
N THR A 405 -14.93 11.19 0.08
CA THR A 405 -14.20 10.38 1.06
C THR A 405 -13.06 11.14 1.75
N ALA A 406 -12.27 11.91 0.98
CA ALA A 406 -10.99 12.47 1.42
C ALA A 406 -10.91 14.01 1.32
N GLY A 407 -11.91 14.65 0.72
CA GLY A 407 -11.91 16.08 0.44
C GLY A 407 -11.27 16.45 -0.88
N ASP A 408 -11.40 17.74 -1.27
CA ASP A 408 -10.87 18.26 -2.54
C ASP A 408 -9.45 18.83 -2.44
N GLU A 409 -8.86 18.80 -1.26
CA GLU A 409 -7.49 19.27 -1.04
C GLU A 409 -6.50 18.31 -1.71
N GLY A 410 -5.63 18.83 -2.58
CA GLY A 410 -4.71 18.00 -3.35
C GLY A 410 -5.29 17.33 -4.60
N VAL A 411 -6.50 17.73 -5.03
CA VAL A 411 -7.12 17.26 -6.29
C VAL A 411 -6.78 18.21 -7.43
N PHE A 412 -6.15 17.65 -8.49
CA PHE A 412 -5.74 18.39 -9.67
C PHE A 412 -5.99 17.57 -10.94
N LEU A 413 -6.35 18.27 -12.01
CA LEU A 413 -6.38 17.73 -13.37
C LEU A 413 -5.09 18.09 -14.11
N ILE A 414 -4.47 17.11 -14.76
CA ILE A 414 -3.39 17.34 -15.73
C ILE A 414 -3.98 17.16 -17.13
N ARG A 415 -4.10 18.25 -17.86
CA ARG A 415 -4.56 18.28 -19.25
C ARG A 415 -3.55 19.05 -20.09
N ASP A 416 -3.11 18.49 -21.22
CA ASP A 416 -2.12 19.10 -22.13
C ASP A 416 -0.83 19.58 -21.45
N GLY A 417 -0.43 18.91 -20.35
CA GLY A 417 0.76 19.25 -19.55
C GLY A 417 0.51 20.35 -18.50
N GLU A 418 -0.67 20.95 -18.46
CA GLU A 418 -1.04 21.94 -17.44
C GLU A 418 -1.68 21.26 -16.22
N LYS A 419 -1.31 21.71 -15.01
CA LYS A 419 -1.86 21.25 -13.74
C LYS A 419 -2.93 22.23 -13.26
N ILE A 420 -4.20 21.84 -13.33
CA ILE A 420 -5.37 22.65 -13.03
C ILE A 420 -5.98 22.20 -11.70
N PRO A 421 -6.13 23.08 -10.69
CA PRO A 421 -6.83 22.74 -9.45
C PRO A 421 -8.30 22.38 -9.72
N TYR A 422 -8.85 21.41 -8.99
CA TYR A 422 -10.25 20.96 -9.16
C TYR A 422 -11.26 22.12 -9.15
N LYS A 423 -11.10 23.06 -8.22
CA LYS A 423 -11.98 24.23 -8.11
C LYS A 423 -12.01 25.14 -9.36
N ASP A 424 -10.95 25.12 -10.14
CA ASP A 424 -10.83 25.90 -11.36
C ASP A 424 -11.36 25.13 -12.58
N VAL A 425 -11.30 23.81 -12.55
CA VAL A 425 -11.90 22.94 -13.58
C VAL A 425 -13.41 23.17 -13.67
N LEU A 426 -14.10 23.33 -12.54
CA LEU A 426 -15.54 23.57 -12.45
C LEU A 426 -15.97 24.97 -12.90
N LYS A 427 -15.04 25.92 -13.10
CA LYS A 427 -15.37 27.32 -13.55
C LYS A 427 -15.29 27.50 -15.06
N VAL A 428 -14.79 26.50 -15.79
CA VAL A 428 -14.58 26.60 -17.26
C VAL A 428 -15.83 26.15 -18.03
N GLU A 429 -16.88 25.74 -17.34
CA GLU A 429 -18.23 25.55 -17.85
C GLU A 429 -19.03 26.86 -17.64
#